data_8069591712387d705546aae0fd157b00
#
_entry.id   8069591712387d705546aae0fd157b00
#
_cell.length_a   1.000
_cell.length_b   1.000
_cell.length_c   1.000
_cell.angle_alpha   90.00
_cell.angle_beta   90.00
_cell.angle_gamma   90.00
#
_symmetry.space_group_name_H-M   'P 1'
#
loop_
_entity.id
_entity.type
_entity.pdbx_description
1 polymer ?
#
loop_
_entity_poly.entity_id
_entity_poly.type
_entity_poly.pdbx_seq_one_letter_code
_entity_poly.pdbx_strand_id
1 'polypeptide(L)'
;ENPGLGVVIEGHTDDRGSGEYNPALGERRALSVQQYLGLLGVADARMQTLSYGEDKPAVQNAVTDADHQRNRRAEFVIGDL
;
A
#
# COMPACT_ATOMS: atom_id res chain seq x y z
N GLU A 1 16.38 -18.08 6.14
CA GLU A 1 16.02 -16.72 5.78
C GLU A 1 16.82 -16.25 4.56
N ASN A 2 16.18 -15.55 3.67
CA ASN A 2 16.84 -15.11 2.44
C ASN A 2 17.06 -13.58 2.47
N PRO A 3 18.31 -13.11 2.67
CA PRO A 3 18.57 -11.68 2.79
C PRO A 3 18.38 -10.91 1.47
N GLY A 4 18.32 -11.60 0.33
CA GLY A 4 18.05 -10.97 -0.96
C GLY A 4 16.57 -10.69 -1.23
N LEU A 5 15.67 -11.26 -0.41
CA LEU A 5 14.24 -11.01 -0.56
C LEU A 5 13.84 -9.73 0.15
N GLY A 6 12.94 -9.01 -0.48
CA GLY A 6 12.35 -7.82 0.10
C GLY A 6 10.85 -7.80 -0.07
N VAL A 7 10.23 -6.79 0.51
CA VAL A 7 8.78 -6.58 0.46
C VAL A 7 8.52 -5.19 -0.09
N VAL A 8 7.73 -5.10 -1.14
CA VAL A 8 7.16 -3.83 -1.60
C VAL A 8 5.77 -3.70 -0.98
N ILE A 9 5.57 -2.63 -0.23
CA ILE A 9 4.28 -2.35 0.43
C ILE A 9 3.57 -1.33 -0.44
N GLU A 10 2.47 -1.74 -1.05
CA GLU A 10 1.68 -0.89 -1.94
C GLU A 10 0.52 -0.28 -1.16
N GLY A 11 0.46 1.05 -1.16
CA GLY A 11 -0.67 1.77 -0.58
C GLY A 11 -1.68 2.12 -1.65
N HIS A 12 -2.94 1.79 -1.39
CA HIS A 12 -4.04 2.04 -2.29
C HIS A 12 -5.13 2.85 -1.61
N THR A 13 -5.86 3.60 -2.40
CA THR A 13 -7.00 4.39 -1.91
C THR A 13 -8.23 4.10 -2.77
N ASP A 14 -9.39 4.56 -2.30
CA ASP A 14 -10.56 4.65 -3.17
C ASP A 14 -10.42 5.89 -4.08
N ASP A 15 -11.41 6.11 -4.94
CA ASP A 15 -11.40 7.21 -5.92
C ASP A 15 -12.12 8.47 -5.43
N ARG A 16 -12.45 8.57 -4.15
CA ARG A 16 -13.24 9.67 -3.57
C ARG A 16 -12.39 10.84 -3.08
N GLY A 17 -11.16 10.93 -3.47
CA GLY A 17 -10.30 12.06 -3.12
C GLY A 17 -9.78 12.73 -4.38
N SER A 18 -8.99 13.80 -4.20
CA SER A 18 -8.33 14.46 -5.32
C SER A 18 -7.17 13.63 -5.85
N GLY A 19 -6.79 13.89 -7.09
CA GLY A 19 -5.64 13.25 -7.71
C GLY A 19 -4.31 13.54 -7.03
N GLU A 20 -4.23 14.61 -6.23
CA GLU A 20 -3.04 14.91 -5.42
C GLU A 20 -3.13 14.29 -4.03
N TYR A 21 -4.33 14.23 -3.48
CA TYR A 21 -4.56 13.74 -2.13
C TYR A 21 -4.37 12.22 -2.05
N ASN A 22 -4.90 11.48 -3.02
CA ASN A 22 -4.92 10.02 -2.97
C ASN A 22 -3.54 9.37 -3.03
N PRO A 23 -2.59 9.81 -3.89
CA PRO A 23 -1.23 9.28 -3.83
C PRO A 23 -0.56 9.50 -2.47
N ALA A 24 -0.74 10.68 -1.87
CA ALA A 24 -0.17 10.98 -0.57
C ALA A 24 -0.80 10.12 0.53
N LEU A 25 -2.12 9.89 0.45
CA LEU A 25 -2.81 9.02 1.40
C LEU A 25 -2.35 7.57 1.26
N GLY A 26 -2.17 7.09 0.03
CA GLY A 26 -1.66 5.75 -0.23
C GLY A 26 -0.26 5.57 0.33
N GLU A 27 0.60 6.56 0.18
CA GLU A 27 1.95 6.52 0.74
C GLU A 27 1.92 6.46 2.26
N ARG A 28 1.09 7.27 2.92
CA ARG A 28 0.95 7.22 4.37
C ARG A 28 0.44 5.87 4.84
N ARG A 29 -0.46 5.27 4.09
CA ARG A 29 -0.97 3.92 4.40
C ARG A 29 0.14 2.89 4.31
N ALA A 30 0.95 2.94 3.26
CA ALA A 30 2.09 2.04 3.09
C ALA A 30 3.14 2.25 4.18
N LEU A 31 3.44 3.50 4.54
CA LEU A 31 4.40 3.82 5.60
C LEU A 31 3.93 3.32 6.97
N SER A 32 2.63 3.42 7.27
CA SER A 32 2.09 2.89 8.51
C SER A 32 2.31 1.39 8.62
N VAL A 33 2.11 0.65 7.54
CA VAL A 33 2.35 -0.79 7.50
C VAL A 33 3.84 -1.08 7.63
N GLN A 34 4.70 -0.31 6.98
CA GLN A 34 6.14 -0.46 7.10
C GLN A 34 6.60 -0.30 8.54
N GLN A 35 6.10 0.71 9.24
CA GLN A 35 6.43 0.93 10.65
C GLN A 35 6.00 -0.26 11.50
N TYR A 36 4.81 -0.78 11.26
CA TYR A 36 4.31 -1.94 11.98
C TYR A 36 5.20 -3.17 11.78
N LEU A 37 5.58 -3.44 10.52
CA LEU A 37 6.47 -4.56 10.21
C LEU A 37 7.85 -4.38 10.84
N GLY A 38 8.34 -3.14 10.90
CA GLY A 38 9.60 -2.83 11.58
C GLY A 38 9.56 -3.20 13.05
N LEU A 39 8.43 -2.95 13.71
CA LEU A 39 8.22 -3.33 15.11
C LEU A 39 8.19 -4.86 15.28
N LEU A 40 7.82 -5.60 14.24
CA LEU A 40 7.81 -7.04 14.23
C LEU A 40 9.16 -7.65 13.84
N GLY A 41 10.16 -6.82 13.56
CA GLY A 41 11.52 -7.28 13.30
C GLY A 41 11.95 -7.32 11.84
N VAL A 42 11.14 -6.79 10.92
CA VAL A 42 11.53 -6.70 9.51
C VAL A 42 12.46 -5.49 9.32
N ALA A 43 13.66 -5.71 8.78
CA ALA A 43 14.63 -4.64 8.59
C ALA A 43 14.16 -3.65 7.51
N ASP A 44 14.38 -2.36 7.75
CA ASP A 44 13.99 -1.29 6.79
C ASP A 44 14.62 -1.52 5.42
N ALA A 45 15.85 -2.00 5.36
CA ALA A 45 16.54 -2.26 4.09
C ALA A 45 15.83 -3.31 3.22
N ARG A 46 14.93 -4.08 3.80
CA ARG A 46 14.17 -5.12 3.10
C ARG A 46 12.78 -4.66 2.74
N MET A 47 12.44 -3.41 2.98
CA MET A 47 11.12 -2.87 2.71
C MET A 47 11.20 -1.66 1.80
N GLN A 48 10.28 -1.58 0.86
CA GLN A 48 10.03 -0.40 0.03
C GLN A 48 8.55 -0.08 0.08
N THR A 49 8.23 1.19 -0.02
CA THR A 49 6.84 1.62 -0.11
C THR A 49 6.56 2.20 -1.49
N LEU A 50 5.36 1.99 -1.97
CA LEU A 50 4.91 2.49 -3.26
C LEU A 50 3.44 2.85 -3.15
N SER A 51 3.07 4.04 -3.58
CA SER A 51 1.67 4.46 -3.59
C SER A 51 1.13 4.45 -5.01
N TYR A 52 0.03 3.75 -5.20
CA TYR A 52 -0.76 3.81 -6.43
C TYR A 52 -1.94 4.77 -6.31
N GLY A 53 -2.23 5.27 -5.09
CA GLY A 53 -3.44 6.06 -4.90
C GLY A 53 -4.67 5.28 -5.36
N GLU A 54 -5.42 5.88 -6.29
CA GLU A 54 -6.63 5.27 -6.84
C GLU A 54 -6.39 4.48 -8.15
N ASP A 55 -5.15 4.41 -8.64
CA ASP A 55 -4.86 3.93 -9.99
C ASP A 55 -5.05 2.43 -10.19
N LYS A 56 -5.01 1.64 -9.11
CA LYS A 56 -5.16 0.18 -9.18
C LYS A 56 -6.22 -0.29 -8.20
N PRO A 57 -7.50 -0.03 -8.48
CA PRO A 57 -8.57 -0.44 -7.57
C PRO A 57 -8.77 -1.94 -7.58
N ALA A 58 -9.09 -2.50 -6.40
CA ALA A 58 -9.53 -3.89 -6.29
C ALA A 58 -10.93 -4.06 -6.87
N VAL A 59 -11.77 -3.03 -6.72
CA VAL A 59 -13.12 -2.98 -7.29
C VAL A 59 -13.18 -1.79 -8.23
N GLN A 60 -13.29 -2.05 -9.52
CA GLN A 60 -13.44 -0.98 -10.52
C GLN A 60 -14.86 -0.47 -10.53
N ASN A 61 -15.01 0.82 -10.83
CA ASN A 61 -16.32 1.48 -10.87
C ASN A 61 -17.07 1.31 -9.56
N ALA A 62 -16.37 1.47 -8.44
CA ALA A 62 -16.93 1.33 -7.10
C ALA A 62 -18.05 2.33 -6.87
N VAL A 63 -19.15 1.88 -6.29
CA VAL A 63 -20.35 2.67 -6.04
C VAL A 63 -20.71 2.68 -4.56
N THR A 64 -20.61 1.54 -3.89
CA THR A 64 -21.00 1.40 -2.48
C THR A 64 -19.84 1.71 -1.55
N ASP A 65 -20.15 2.01 -0.28
CA ASP A 65 -19.12 2.20 0.74
C ASP A 65 -18.26 0.93 0.92
N ALA A 66 -18.87 -0.24 0.80
CA ALA A 66 -18.15 -1.50 0.88
C ALA A 66 -17.14 -1.65 -0.26
N ASP A 67 -17.50 -1.26 -1.49
CA ASP A 67 -16.61 -1.27 -2.64
C ASP A 67 -15.43 -0.32 -2.42
N HIS A 68 -15.71 0.90 -1.96
CA HIS A 68 -14.67 1.88 -1.67
C HIS A 68 -13.73 1.40 -0.56
N GLN A 69 -14.27 0.73 0.46
CA GLN A 69 -13.47 0.19 1.53
C GLN A 69 -12.49 -0.88 1.02
N ARG A 70 -12.90 -1.71 0.06
CA ARG A 70 -12.00 -2.70 -0.55
C ARG A 70 -10.84 -2.06 -1.29
N ASN A 71 -11.04 -0.85 -1.82
CA ASN A 71 -10.00 -0.12 -2.53
C ASN A 71 -9.02 0.56 -1.57
N ARG A 72 -9.43 0.87 -0.35
CA ARG A 72 -8.56 1.43 0.69
C ARG A 72 -7.78 0.31 1.35
N ARG A 73 -6.59 0.04 0.84
CA ARG A 73 -5.82 -1.12 1.31
C ARG A 73 -4.33 -0.93 1.13
N ALA A 74 -3.57 -1.79 1.82
CA ALA A 74 -2.16 -2.00 1.53
C ALA A 74 -1.99 -3.43 1.03
N GLU A 75 -1.14 -3.62 0.04
CA GLU A 75 -0.82 -4.94 -0.50
C GLU A 75 0.68 -5.18 -0.41
N PHE A 76 1.07 -6.44 -0.29
CA PHE A 76 2.46 -6.83 -0.21
C PHE A 76 2.86 -7.57 -1.48
N VAL A 77 4.00 -7.16 -2.04
CA VAL A 77 4.62 -7.88 -3.14
C VAL A 77 6.01 -8.32 -2.67
N ILE A 78 6.25 -9.61 -2.66
CA ILE A 78 7.51 -10.19 -2.19
C ILE A 78 8.36 -10.53 -3.40
N GLY A 79 9.62 -10.12 -3.34
CA GLY A 79 10.55 -10.39 -4.43
C GLY A 79 11.94 -9.89 -4.12
N ASP A 80 12.81 -9.96 -5.10
CA ASP A 80 14.16 -9.43 -4.98
C ASP A 80 14.14 -7.90 -5.06
N LEU A 81 14.82 -7.27 -4.15
CA LEU A 81 14.96 -5.81 -4.14
C LEU A 81 16.16 -5.36 -4.96
#